data_a6564c87326166c876bc2540751a38ea
#
_entry.id   a6564c87326166c876bc2540751a38ea
#
_cell.length_a   1.000
_cell.length_b   1.000
_cell.length_c   1.000
_cell.angle_alpha   90.00
_cell.angle_beta   90.00
_cell.angle_gamma   90.00
#
_symmetry.space_group_name_H-M   'P 1'
#
loop_
_entity.id
_entity.type
_entity.pdbx_description
1 polymer ?
#
loop_
_entity_poly.entity_id
_entity_poly.type
_entity_poly.pdbx_seq_one_letter_code
_entity_poly.pdbx_strand_id
1 'polypeptide(L)'
;MLAAFGSWSVLWAILALMLGVLLACGLLPAESVAKKPKPETSPKSGAMWQLLRQPVFLLFLLAGGLSSASHAVLYGFATLHWRSVGFSDVLIGALWAEGVVAEIILFWLGNRLLSRFGAANLLALGAAAGIVRWTALGISDALWLAVLTQALHAFTFGAAHLGAMHFIARAAPEEMSATAQSLHGAVGAGIAVGLVMAVAGLLYENYANGAYFFMAAIACASLLAALVLAKMWDGKHMDLS
;
A
#
# COMPACT_ATOMS: atom_id res chain seq x y z
N MET A 1 -0.15 -19.71 -23.52
CA MET A 1 1.31 -19.67 -23.32
C MET A 1 1.78 -20.52 -22.16
N LEU A 2 1.24 -20.38 -20.95
CA LEU A 2 1.65 -21.20 -19.77
C LEU A 2 1.45 -22.71 -19.97
N ALA A 3 0.42 -23.13 -20.68
CA ALA A 3 0.17 -24.55 -20.99
C ALA A 3 1.23 -25.18 -21.93
N ALA A 4 1.97 -24.37 -22.69
CA ALA A 4 2.98 -24.85 -23.62
C ALA A 4 4.38 -24.97 -23.00
N PHE A 5 4.66 -24.27 -21.90
CA PHE A 5 6.01 -24.21 -21.31
C PHE A 5 6.11 -24.79 -19.89
N GLY A 6 4.98 -25.23 -19.29
CA GLY A 6 4.95 -25.79 -17.94
C GLY A 6 5.24 -24.78 -16.81
N SER A 7 5.06 -25.21 -15.56
CA SER A 7 5.28 -24.37 -14.36
C SER A 7 6.73 -23.87 -14.21
N TRP A 8 7.69 -24.55 -14.81
CA TRP A 8 9.12 -24.17 -14.79
C TRP A 8 9.41 -22.86 -15.54
N SER A 9 8.63 -22.51 -16.57
CA SER A 9 8.82 -21.26 -17.32
C SER A 9 8.60 -20.01 -16.44
N VAL A 10 7.67 -20.09 -15.49
CA VAL A 10 7.43 -19.00 -14.53
C VAL A 10 8.65 -18.82 -13.63
N LEU A 11 9.22 -19.93 -13.12
CA LEU A 11 10.42 -19.89 -12.29
C LEU A 11 11.60 -19.26 -13.06
N TRP A 12 11.84 -19.71 -14.29
CA TRP A 12 12.92 -19.15 -15.13
C TRP A 12 12.72 -17.67 -15.46
N ALA A 13 11.48 -17.24 -15.70
CA ALA A 13 11.16 -15.82 -15.92
C ALA A 13 11.45 -14.98 -14.66
N ILE A 14 11.06 -15.46 -13.48
CA ILE A 14 11.36 -14.79 -12.20
C ILE A 14 12.89 -14.70 -11.99
N LEU A 15 13.61 -15.80 -12.17
CA LEU A 15 15.07 -15.81 -12.01
C LEU A 15 15.77 -14.86 -13.01
N ALA A 16 15.32 -14.82 -14.26
CA ALA A 16 15.85 -13.89 -15.27
C ALA A 16 15.60 -12.42 -14.90
N LEU A 17 14.39 -12.10 -14.39
CA LEU A 17 14.07 -10.76 -13.90
C LEU A 17 14.92 -10.39 -12.68
N MET A 18 15.08 -11.29 -11.72
CA MET A 18 15.95 -11.06 -10.56
C MET A 18 17.41 -10.82 -10.96
N LEU A 19 17.92 -11.61 -11.90
CA LEU A 19 19.26 -11.42 -12.44
C LEU A 19 19.37 -10.05 -13.15
N GLY A 20 18.37 -9.66 -13.93
CA GLY A 20 18.30 -8.34 -14.57
C GLY A 20 18.36 -7.19 -13.57
N VAL A 21 17.62 -7.30 -12.46
CA VAL A 21 17.66 -6.32 -11.37
C VAL A 21 19.04 -6.27 -10.71
N LEU A 22 19.66 -7.42 -10.42
CA LEU A 22 21.00 -7.48 -9.83
C LEU A 22 22.05 -6.85 -10.76
N LEU A 23 21.98 -7.12 -12.06
CA LEU A 23 22.88 -6.52 -13.05
C LEU A 23 22.67 -5.00 -13.13
N ALA A 24 21.41 -4.53 -13.16
CA ALA A 24 21.09 -3.11 -13.16
C ALA A 24 21.62 -2.41 -11.90
N CYS A 25 21.47 -3.03 -10.71
CA CYS A 25 22.04 -2.51 -9.46
C CYS A 25 23.58 -2.43 -9.53
N GLY A 26 24.23 -3.41 -10.15
CA GLY A 26 25.70 -3.41 -10.33
C GLY A 26 26.21 -2.33 -11.29
N LEU A 27 25.34 -1.83 -12.18
CA LEU A 27 25.65 -0.72 -13.10
C LEU A 27 25.44 0.66 -12.48
N LEU A 28 24.81 0.76 -11.30
CA LEU A 28 24.65 2.04 -10.61
C LEU A 28 26.01 2.57 -10.16
N PRO A 29 26.32 3.87 -10.42
CA PRO A 29 27.58 4.45 -9.99
C PRO A 29 27.73 4.36 -8.46
N ALA A 30 28.82 3.76 -7.99
CA ALA A 30 29.12 3.66 -6.55
C ALA A 30 29.26 5.02 -5.84
N GLU A 31 29.52 6.08 -6.59
CA GLU A 31 29.63 7.46 -6.12
C GLU A 31 28.31 8.08 -5.62
N SER A 32 27.15 7.53 -6.04
CA SER A 32 25.85 8.00 -5.53
C SER A 32 25.61 7.60 -4.07
N VAL A 33 26.40 6.66 -3.55
CA VAL A 33 26.52 6.35 -2.13
C VAL A 33 27.62 7.24 -1.52
N ALA A 34 27.56 8.57 -1.79
CA ALA A 34 28.40 9.52 -1.08
C ALA A 34 28.25 9.21 0.41
N LYS A 35 29.39 8.92 1.04
CA LYS A 35 29.52 8.69 2.48
C LYS A 35 28.74 9.73 3.27
N LYS A 36 27.43 9.52 3.42
CA LYS A 36 26.76 10.13 4.57
C LYS A 36 27.54 9.60 5.78
N PRO A 37 28.00 10.46 6.68
CA PRO A 37 28.59 10.01 7.92
C PRO A 37 27.68 8.91 8.44
N LYS A 38 28.25 7.72 8.72
CA LYS A 38 27.50 6.69 9.46
C LYS A 38 26.87 7.43 10.63
N PRO A 39 25.54 7.36 10.81
CA PRO A 39 24.98 7.87 12.05
C PRO A 39 25.76 7.16 13.17
N GLU A 40 26.55 7.89 13.94
CA GLU A 40 27.33 7.34 15.08
C GLU A 40 26.40 6.84 16.18
N THR A 41 25.10 6.95 15.97
CA THR A 41 24.11 6.55 16.95
C THR A 41 23.43 5.25 16.49
N SER A 42 23.77 4.16 17.18
CA SER A 42 22.87 3.00 17.32
C SER A 42 21.42 3.50 17.49
N PRO A 43 20.40 2.80 16.95
CA PRO A 43 19.00 3.18 17.15
C PRO A 43 18.83 3.51 18.65
N LYS A 44 18.45 4.76 18.95
CA LYS A 44 18.29 5.18 20.34
C LYS A 44 17.38 4.18 21.03
N SER A 45 17.86 3.52 22.07
CA SER A 45 17.01 2.67 22.91
C SER A 45 15.80 3.50 23.32
N GLY A 46 14.59 3.06 22.91
CA GLY A 46 13.35 3.80 23.16
C GLY A 46 12.78 4.59 21.99
N ALA A 47 13.43 4.66 20.80
CA ALA A 47 12.90 5.38 19.62
C ALA A 47 11.47 4.94 19.23
N MET A 48 11.19 3.64 19.33
CA MET A 48 9.86 3.09 19.09
C MET A 48 8.82 3.69 20.04
N TRP A 49 9.12 3.76 21.34
CA TRP A 49 8.20 4.29 22.35
C TRP A 49 8.03 5.80 22.25
N GLN A 50 9.06 6.54 21.85
CA GLN A 50 8.96 7.97 21.60
C GLN A 50 8.01 8.25 20.43
N LEU A 51 8.11 7.49 19.34
CA LEU A 51 7.17 7.59 18.19
C LEU A 51 5.75 7.19 18.59
N LEU A 52 5.57 6.08 19.30
CA LEU A 52 4.25 5.58 19.70
C LEU A 52 3.55 6.45 20.75
N ARG A 53 4.25 7.36 21.41
CA ARG A 53 3.66 8.36 22.31
C ARG A 53 3.13 9.60 21.58
N GLN A 54 3.49 9.77 20.30
CA GLN A 54 3.04 10.91 19.51
C GLN A 54 1.65 10.68 18.90
N PRO A 55 0.62 11.47 19.27
CA PRO A 55 -0.73 11.29 18.73
C PRO A 55 -0.80 11.37 17.20
N VAL A 56 0.01 12.26 16.60
CA VAL A 56 0.11 12.43 15.15
C VAL A 56 0.65 11.15 14.49
N PHE A 57 1.64 10.50 15.10
CA PHE A 57 2.21 9.25 14.59
C PHE A 57 1.23 8.08 14.75
N LEU A 58 0.50 8.01 15.86
CA LEU A 58 -0.56 6.99 16.06
C LEU A 58 -1.69 7.13 15.04
N LEU A 59 -2.13 8.36 14.74
CA LEU A 59 -3.11 8.62 13.70
C LEU A 59 -2.59 8.23 12.32
N PHE A 60 -1.33 8.50 12.04
CA PHE A 60 -0.67 8.05 10.80
C PHE A 60 -0.66 6.53 10.69
N LEU A 61 -0.27 5.81 11.75
CA LEU A 61 -0.29 4.35 11.79
C LEU A 61 -1.70 3.79 11.62
N LEU A 62 -2.69 4.41 12.26
CA LEU A 62 -4.10 4.03 12.14
C LEU A 62 -4.60 4.22 10.71
N ALA A 63 -4.39 5.40 10.12
CA ALA A 63 -4.82 5.70 8.75
C ALA A 63 -4.16 4.75 7.73
N GLY A 64 -2.83 4.58 7.79
CA GLY A 64 -2.08 3.69 6.90
C GLY A 64 -2.42 2.22 7.12
N GLY A 65 -2.56 1.80 8.39
CA GLY A 65 -2.93 0.44 8.75
C GLY A 65 -4.32 0.04 8.24
N LEU A 66 -5.33 0.90 8.45
CA LEU A 66 -6.68 0.68 7.93
C LEU A 66 -6.72 0.72 6.40
N SER A 67 -5.96 1.63 5.76
CA SER A 67 -5.84 1.64 4.30
C SER A 67 -5.30 0.31 3.78
N SER A 68 -4.21 -0.21 4.36
CA SER A 68 -3.64 -1.52 4.00
C SER A 68 -4.64 -2.65 4.26
N ALA A 69 -5.29 -2.68 5.43
CA ALA A 69 -6.25 -3.71 5.83
C ALA A 69 -7.47 -3.78 4.90
N SER A 70 -7.88 -2.65 4.33
CA SER A 70 -8.99 -2.59 3.37
C SER A 70 -8.75 -3.39 2.08
N HIS A 71 -7.53 -3.85 1.82
CA HIS A 71 -7.19 -4.70 0.68
C HIS A 71 -7.33 -6.20 0.96
N ALA A 72 -7.64 -6.62 2.19
CA ALA A 72 -7.57 -8.02 2.58
C ALA A 72 -8.45 -8.94 1.71
N VAL A 73 -9.71 -8.57 1.44
CA VAL A 73 -10.58 -9.38 0.57
C VAL A 73 -10.04 -9.46 -0.86
N LEU A 74 -9.53 -8.35 -1.40
CA LEU A 74 -8.93 -8.36 -2.74
C LEU A 74 -7.74 -9.34 -2.80
N TYR A 75 -6.79 -9.21 -1.90
CA TYR A 75 -5.58 -10.04 -1.91
C TYR A 75 -5.85 -11.52 -1.63
N GLY A 76 -6.80 -11.80 -0.74
CA GLY A 76 -7.14 -13.18 -0.40
C GLY A 76 -8.05 -13.88 -1.40
N PHE A 77 -8.99 -13.16 -2.01
CA PHE A 77 -10.13 -13.80 -2.66
C PHE A 77 -10.42 -13.32 -4.08
N ALA A 78 -9.87 -12.19 -4.58
CA ALA A 78 -10.20 -11.67 -5.90
C ALA A 78 -9.93 -12.68 -7.02
N THR A 79 -8.80 -13.37 -7.01
CA THR A 79 -8.47 -14.39 -8.02
C THR A 79 -9.47 -15.55 -8.01
N LEU A 80 -9.86 -16.03 -6.82
CA LEU A 80 -10.84 -17.10 -6.67
C LEU A 80 -12.22 -16.63 -7.15
N HIS A 81 -12.61 -15.41 -6.76
CA HIS A 81 -13.87 -14.81 -7.12
C HIS A 81 -13.99 -14.60 -8.64
N TRP A 82 -13.02 -13.97 -9.28
CA TRP A 82 -13.03 -13.74 -10.73
C TRP A 82 -13.03 -15.05 -11.52
N ARG A 83 -12.34 -16.08 -11.03
CA ARG A 83 -12.38 -17.41 -11.63
C ARG A 83 -13.79 -18.04 -11.51
N SER A 84 -14.46 -17.87 -10.37
CA SER A 84 -15.82 -18.41 -10.15
C SER A 84 -16.88 -17.76 -11.02
N VAL A 85 -16.71 -16.48 -11.38
CA VAL A 85 -17.59 -15.76 -12.31
C VAL A 85 -17.18 -15.90 -13.78
N GLY A 86 -16.22 -16.78 -14.09
CA GLY A 86 -15.89 -17.20 -15.45
C GLY A 86 -14.75 -16.41 -16.11
N PHE A 87 -13.99 -15.59 -15.39
CA PHE A 87 -12.82 -14.94 -15.97
C PHE A 87 -11.69 -15.95 -16.19
N SER A 88 -11.05 -15.88 -17.36
CA SER A 88 -9.89 -16.71 -17.66
C SER A 88 -8.66 -16.31 -16.83
N ASP A 89 -7.74 -17.25 -16.56
CA ASP A 89 -6.51 -16.97 -15.83
C ASP A 89 -5.66 -15.89 -16.50
N VAL A 90 -5.68 -15.80 -17.83
CA VAL A 90 -5.00 -14.74 -18.61
C VAL A 90 -5.61 -13.38 -18.30
N LEU A 91 -6.93 -13.27 -18.27
CA LEU A 91 -7.62 -12.03 -17.93
C LEU A 91 -7.36 -11.61 -16.48
N ILE A 92 -7.41 -12.56 -15.54
CA ILE A 92 -7.11 -12.31 -14.13
C ILE A 92 -5.66 -11.80 -13.97
N GLY A 93 -4.71 -12.44 -14.65
CA GLY A 93 -3.33 -11.96 -14.67
C GLY A 93 -3.17 -10.55 -15.26
N ALA A 94 -3.95 -10.22 -16.30
CA ALA A 94 -3.96 -8.88 -16.89
C ALA A 94 -4.54 -7.82 -15.93
N LEU A 95 -5.61 -8.13 -15.19
CA LEU A 95 -6.17 -7.25 -14.16
C LEU A 95 -5.15 -6.97 -13.04
N TRP A 96 -4.40 -7.97 -12.58
CA TRP A 96 -3.34 -7.75 -11.60
C TRP A 96 -2.20 -6.89 -12.17
N ALA A 97 -1.79 -7.14 -13.42
CA ALA A 97 -0.74 -6.36 -14.08
C ALA A 97 -1.18 -4.90 -14.31
N GLU A 98 -2.44 -4.67 -14.65
CA GLU A 98 -3.01 -3.32 -14.81
C GLU A 98 -2.85 -2.49 -13.54
N GLY A 99 -3.15 -3.06 -12.36
CA GLY A 99 -2.95 -2.38 -11.08
C GLY A 99 -1.51 -1.91 -10.89
N VAL A 100 -0.53 -2.79 -11.19
CA VAL A 100 0.90 -2.45 -11.09
C VAL A 100 1.30 -1.35 -12.10
N VAL A 101 0.80 -1.42 -13.34
CA VAL A 101 1.06 -0.38 -14.35
C VAL A 101 0.50 0.97 -13.91
N ALA A 102 -0.72 0.97 -13.35
CA ALA A 102 -1.33 2.18 -12.82
C ALA A 102 -0.52 2.80 -11.67
N GLU A 103 0.06 1.98 -10.78
CA GLU A 103 0.99 2.44 -9.74
C GLU A 103 2.25 3.08 -10.31
N ILE A 104 2.88 2.44 -11.30
CA ILE A 104 4.09 2.97 -11.94
C ILE A 104 3.81 4.35 -12.53
N ILE A 105 2.67 4.52 -13.21
CA ILE A 105 2.25 5.83 -13.76
C ILE A 105 2.05 6.84 -12.64
N LEU A 106 1.42 6.46 -11.53
CA LEU A 106 1.22 7.35 -10.40
C LEU A 106 2.55 7.78 -9.78
N PHE A 107 3.49 6.85 -9.57
CA PHE A 107 4.81 7.18 -9.02
C PHE A 107 5.62 8.11 -9.94
N TRP A 108 5.49 7.95 -11.26
CA TRP A 108 6.09 8.88 -12.21
C TRP A 108 5.54 10.31 -12.05
N LEU A 109 4.26 10.45 -11.68
CA LEU A 109 3.63 11.73 -11.37
C LEU A 109 3.81 12.15 -9.89
N GLY A 110 4.51 11.36 -9.09
CA GLY A 110 4.55 11.44 -7.62
C GLY A 110 4.93 12.83 -7.09
N ASN A 111 5.95 13.47 -7.67
CA ASN A 111 6.37 14.81 -7.25
C ASN A 111 5.28 15.87 -7.45
N ARG A 112 4.50 15.77 -8.54
CA ARG A 112 3.38 16.69 -8.82
C ARG A 112 2.23 16.47 -7.84
N LEU A 113 1.92 15.22 -7.56
CA LEU A 113 0.87 14.85 -6.60
C LEU A 113 1.24 15.33 -5.19
N LEU A 114 2.47 15.09 -4.79
CA LEU A 114 2.95 15.48 -3.46
C LEU A 114 2.97 17.00 -3.27
N SER A 115 3.45 17.75 -4.28
CA SER A 115 3.48 19.22 -4.22
C SER A 115 2.08 19.84 -4.20
N ARG A 116 1.08 19.17 -4.81
CA ARG A 116 -0.30 19.67 -4.87
C ARG A 116 -1.13 19.30 -3.64
N PHE A 117 -0.99 18.10 -3.14
CA PHE A 117 -1.87 17.56 -2.09
C PHE A 117 -1.18 17.50 -0.72
N GLY A 118 0.13 17.28 -0.67
CA GLY A 118 0.86 16.98 0.56
C GLY A 118 0.64 15.54 1.05
N ALA A 119 1.45 15.12 2.03
CA ALA A 119 1.54 13.73 2.47
C ALA A 119 0.24 13.20 3.09
N ALA A 120 -0.34 13.92 4.06
CA ALA A 120 -1.54 13.47 4.76
C ALA A 120 -2.78 13.43 3.85
N ASN A 121 -2.92 14.39 2.92
CA ASN A 121 -4.02 14.39 1.96
C ASN A 121 -3.88 13.29 0.89
N LEU A 122 -2.66 12.83 0.58
CA LEU A 122 -2.48 11.65 -0.28
C LEU A 122 -2.96 10.36 0.39
N LEU A 123 -2.76 10.21 1.71
CA LEU A 123 -3.37 9.13 2.48
C LEU A 123 -4.92 9.20 2.42
N ALA A 124 -5.48 10.40 2.61
CA ALA A 124 -6.93 10.61 2.51
C ALA A 124 -7.46 10.32 1.10
N LEU A 125 -6.74 10.73 0.05
CA LEU A 125 -7.10 10.44 -1.34
C LEU A 125 -7.10 8.93 -1.63
N GLY A 126 -6.08 8.21 -1.13
CA GLY A 126 -6.02 6.75 -1.23
C GLY A 126 -7.21 6.06 -0.55
N ALA A 127 -7.56 6.51 0.66
CA ALA A 127 -8.70 5.97 1.40
C ALA A 127 -10.04 6.30 0.71
N ALA A 128 -10.22 7.52 0.18
CA ALA A 128 -11.41 7.91 -0.58
C ALA A 128 -11.55 7.07 -1.87
N ALA A 129 -10.46 6.86 -2.61
CA ALA A 129 -10.44 5.94 -3.75
C ALA A 129 -10.79 4.51 -3.34
N GLY A 130 -10.35 4.07 -2.15
CA GLY A 130 -10.71 2.78 -1.57
C GLY A 130 -12.21 2.61 -1.36
N ILE A 131 -12.90 3.63 -0.82
CA ILE A 131 -14.35 3.61 -0.66
C ILE A 131 -15.05 3.36 -1.99
N VAL A 132 -14.67 4.12 -3.03
CA VAL A 132 -15.24 3.98 -4.38
C VAL A 132 -14.94 2.58 -4.94
N ARG A 133 -13.68 2.14 -4.85
CA ARG A 133 -13.21 0.86 -5.38
C ARG A 133 -13.92 -0.33 -4.77
N TRP A 134 -13.97 -0.39 -3.44
CA TRP A 134 -14.56 -1.52 -2.73
C TRP A 134 -16.08 -1.53 -2.86
N THR A 135 -16.73 -0.37 -2.86
CA THR A 135 -18.17 -0.28 -3.12
C THR A 135 -18.51 -0.78 -4.51
N ALA A 136 -17.74 -0.38 -5.53
CA ALA A 136 -17.94 -0.82 -6.90
C ALA A 136 -17.79 -2.34 -7.06
N LEU A 137 -16.72 -2.93 -6.48
CA LEU A 137 -16.51 -4.39 -6.50
C LEU A 137 -17.56 -5.16 -5.69
N GLY A 138 -18.13 -4.53 -4.66
CA GLY A 138 -19.23 -5.11 -3.89
C GLY A 138 -20.58 -5.13 -4.62
N ILE A 139 -20.76 -4.25 -5.60
CA ILE A 139 -22.03 -4.12 -6.34
C ILE A 139 -22.10 -5.08 -7.54
N SER A 140 -20.99 -5.31 -8.27
CA SER A 140 -21.04 -6.02 -9.54
C SER A 140 -19.72 -6.69 -9.93
N ASP A 141 -19.85 -7.85 -10.58
CA ASP A 141 -18.76 -8.65 -11.14
C ASP A 141 -18.50 -8.32 -12.63
N ALA A 142 -19.08 -7.24 -13.15
CA ALA A 142 -18.89 -6.86 -14.54
C ALA A 142 -17.41 -6.57 -14.85
N LEU A 143 -16.88 -7.12 -15.95
CA LEU A 143 -15.49 -6.99 -16.35
C LEU A 143 -15.03 -5.52 -16.45
N TRP A 144 -15.86 -4.66 -17.07
CA TRP A 144 -15.51 -3.23 -17.20
C TRP A 144 -15.31 -2.55 -15.84
N LEU A 145 -16.07 -2.99 -14.82
CA LEU A 145 -15.95 -2.47 -13.47
C LEU A 145 -14.65 -3.00 -12.79
N ALA A 146 -14.34 -4.28 -13.01
CA ALA A 146 -13.07 -4.85 -12.54
C ALA A 146 -11.88 -4.06 -13.12
N VAL A 147 -11.87 -3.76 -14.42
CA VAL A 147 -10.84 -2.94 -15.07
C VAL A 147 -10.77 -1.55 -14.45
N LEU A 148 -11.88 -0.80 -14.37
CA LEU A 148 -11.85 0.54 -13.78
C LEU A 148 -11.37 0.55 -12.32
N THR A 149 -11.76 -0.45 -11.55
CA THR A 149 -11.36 -0.55 -10.14
C THR A 149 -9.93 -0.99 -9.97
N GLN A 150 -9.34 -1.76 -10.90
CA GLN A 150 -7.92 -2.07 -10.87
C GLN A 150 -7.06 -0.83 -11.15
N ALA A 151 -7.46 0.05 -12.07
CA ALA A 151 -6.80 1.33 -12.28
C ALA A 151 -6.77 2.20 -11.00
N LEU A 152 -7.83 2.12 -10.15
CA LEU A 152 -7.87 2.81 -8.86
C LEU A 152 -6.82 2.28 -7.85
N HIS A 153 -6.18 1.15 -8.13
CA HIS A 153 -5.08 0.63 -7.29
C HIS A 153 -3.94 1.64 -7.16
N ALA A 154 -3.67 2.41 -8.22
CA ALA A 154 -2.73 3.52 -8.17
C ALA A 154 -2.98 4.48 -6.99
N PHE A 155 -4.25 4.77 -6.69
CA PHE A 155 -4.58 5.66 -5.59
C PHE A 155 -4.66 4.91 -4.26
N THR A 156 -5.33 3.76 -4.21
CA THR A 156 -5.55 3.01 -2.96
C THR A 156 -4.25 2.50 -2.36
N PHE A 157 -3.27 2.15 -3.20
CA PHE A 157 -1.93 1.74 -2.77
C PHE A 157 -0.90 2.82 -3.08
N GLY A 158 -0.73 3.22 -4.34
CA GLY A 158 0.36 4.10 -4.75
C GLY A 158 0.33 5.47 -4.09
N ALA A 159 -0.81 6.18 -4.10
CA ALA A 159 -0.91 7.49 -3.45
C ALA A 159 -0.80 7.38 -1.92
N ALA A 160 -1.41 6.35 -1.31
CA ALA A 160 -1.32 6.10 0.12
C ALA A 160 0.14 5.80 0.53
N HIS A 161 0.85 4.97 -0.22
CA HIS A 161 2.27 4.65 0.02
C HIS A 161 3.16 5.89 -0.14
N LEU A 162 2.98 6.67 -1.21
CA LEU A 162 3.71 7.92 -1.44
C LEU A 162 3.48 8.90 -0.30
N GLY A 163 2.24 9.07 0.14
CA GLY A 163 1.87 9.89 1.29
C GLY A 163 2.54 9.40 2.58
N ALA A 164 2.52 8.08 2.83
CA ALA A 164 3.12 7.48 4.01
C ALA A 164 4.64 7.69 4.06
N MET A 165 5.35 7.45 2.97
CA MET A 165 6.80 7.62 2.93
C MET A 165 7.21 9.08 3.12
N HIS A 166 6.46 10.02 2.54
CA HIS A 166 6.72 11.45 2.71
C HIS A 166 6.32 11.98 4.09
N PHE A 167 5.26 11.44 4.69
CA PHE A 167 4.94 11.72 6.08
C PHE A 167 6.10 11.32 6.99
N ILE A 168 6.60 10.10 6.88
CA ILE A 168 7.72 9.61 7.69
C ILE A 168 8.96 10.50 7.49
N ALA A 169 9.31 10.79 6.22
CA ALA A 169 10.48 11.60 5.89
C ALA A 169 10.42 13.03 6.45
N ARG A 170 9.21 13.58 6.66
CA ARG A 170 9.04 14.94 7.18
C ARG A 170 8.72 14.99 8.67
N ALA A 171 8.01 13.99 9.19
CA ALA A 171 7.53 14.00 10.56
C ALA A 171 8.51 13.34 11.54
N ALA A 172 9.22 12.29 11.12
CA ALA A 172 10.18 11.59 11.98
C ALA A 172 11.60 12.19 11.85
N PRO A 173 12.35 12.34 12.97
CA PRO A 173 13.77 12.64 12.91
C PRO A 173 14.53 11.60 12.07
N GLU A 174 15.63 12.02 11.42
CA GLU A 174 16.39 11.16 10.50
C GLU A 174 16.84 9.86 11.19
N GLU A 175 17.27 9.93 12.46
CA GLU A 175 17.71 8.79 13.25
C GLU A 175 16.59 7.79 13.58
N MET A 176 15.33 8.21 13.50
CA MET A 176 14.16 7.38 13.78
C MET A 176 13.39 6.98 12.52
N SER A 177 13.80 7.46 11.33
CA SER A 177 13.09 7.20 10.08
C SER A 177 12.96 5.71 9.77
N ALA A 178 14.01 4.92 9.96
CA ALA A 178 13.97 3.47 9.77
C ALA A 178 13.01 2.78 10.76
N THR A 179 12.98 3.22 12.01
CA THR A 179 12.03 2.70 13.03
C THR A 179 10.58 3.06 12.66
N ALA A 180 10.36 4.30 12.20
CA ALA A 180 9.03 4.73 11.77
C ALA A 180 8.52 3.93 10.55
N GLN A 181 9.39 3.66 9.56
CA GLN A 181 9.04 2.81 8.41
C GLN A 181 8.76 1.36 8.84
N SER A 182 9.57 0.80 9.73
CA SER A 182 9.36 -0.55 10.26
C SER A 182 8.05 -0.67 11.02
N LEU A 183 7.70 0.32 11.86
CA LEU A 183 6.42 0.38 12.56
C LEU A 183 5.24 0.49 11.58
N HIS A 184 5.35 1.35 10.55
CA HIS A 184 4.33 1.47 9.53
C HIS A 184 4.11 0.14 8.77
N GLY A 185 5.20 -0.53 8.38
CA GLY A 185 5.11 -1.83 7.72
C GLY A 185 4.53 -2.91 8.64
N ALA A 186 4.97 -2.99 9.91
CA ALA A 186 4.48 -3.98 10.87
C ALA A 186 3.00 -3.78 11.20
N VAL A 187 2.57 -2.54 11.40
CA VAL A 187 1.15 -2.24 11.68
C VAL A 187 0.29 -2.42 10.43
N GLY A 188 0.71 -1.89 9.29
CA GLY A 188 -0.06 -1.94 8.05
C GLY A 188 -0.09 -3.34 7.44
N ALA A 189 1.01 -3.78 6.85
CA ALA A 189 1.09 -5.05 6.12
C ALA A 189 1.08 -6.28 7.06
N GLY A 190 1.52 -6.12 8.30
CA GLY A 190 1.52 -7.20 9.30
C GLY A 190 0.21 -7.27 10.07
N ILE A 191 0.06 -6.47 11.11
CA ILE A 191 -1.02 -6.62 12.10
C ILE A 191 -2.39 -6.33 11.49
N ALA A 192 -2.57 -5.17 10.85
CA ALA A 192 -3.89 -4.75 10.38
C ALA A 192 -4.41 -5.65 9.24
N VAL A 193 -3.57 -5.95 8.25
CA VAL A 193 -3.93 -6.90 7.17
C VAL A 193 -4.15 -8.28 7.75
N GLY A 194 -3.30 -8.77 8.65
CA GLY A 194 -3.43 -10.10 9.27
C GLY A 194 -4.73 -10.27 10.05
N LEU A 195 -5.12 -9.28 10.85
CA LEU A 195 -6.38 -9.30 11.61
C LEU A 195 -7.60 -9.32 10.69
N VAL A 196 -7.62 -8.47 9.66
CA VAL A 196 -8.74 -8.43 8.71
C VAL A 196 -8.75 -9.67 7.83
N MET A 197 -7.59 -10.20 7.44
CA MET A 197 -7.49 -11.44 6.67
C MET A 197 -8.06 -12.65 7.44
N ALA A 198 -7.86 -12.71 8.76
CA ALA A 198 -8.44 -13.76 9.59
C ALA A 198 -9.98 -13.80 9.54
N VAL A 199 -10.63 -12.65 9.29
CA VAL A 199 -12.10 -12.53 9.17
C VAL A 199 -12.54 -12.54 7.70
N ALA A 200 -11.66 -12.17 6.78
CA ALA A 200 -11.98 -12.02 5.35
C ALA A 200 -12.50 -13.31 4.72
N GLY A 201 -12.00 -14.48 5.18
CA GLY A 201 -12.49 -15.78 4.75
C GLY A 201 -13.97 -15.98 5.08
N LEU A 202 -14.37 -15.73 6.33
CA LEU A 202 -15.77 -15.82 6.77
C LEU A 202 -16.66 -14.80 6.04
N LEU A 203 -16.16 -13.59 5.83
CA LEU A 203 -16.89 -12.56 5.09
C LEU A 203 -17.12 -13.00 3.64
N TYR A 204 -16.09 -13.53 2.98
CA TYR A 204 -16.20 -13.96 1.59
C TYR A 204 -17.10 -15.21 1.45
N GLU A 205 -16.99 -16.18 2.35
CA GLU A 205 -17.83 -17.38 2.37
C GLU A 205 -19.33 -17.05 2.47
N ASN A 206 -19.69 -16.04 3.29
CA ASN A 206 -21.09 -15.70 3.53
C ASN A 206 -21.67 -14.66 2.57
N TYR A 207 -20.83 -13.78 2.01
CA TYR A 207 -21.29 -12.61 1.24
C TYR A 207 -20.68 -12.51 -0.16
N ALA A 208 -19.76 -13.40 -0.55
CA ALA A 208 -19.03 -13.35 -1.82
C ALA A 208 -18.47 -11.94 -2.10
N ASN A 209 -18.82 -11.32 -3.25
CA ASN A 209 -18.42 -9.95 -3.56
C ASN A 209 -18.94 -8.92 -2.54
N GLY A 210 -20.06 -9.18 -1.85
CA GLY A 210 -20.57 -8.33 -0.77
C GLY A 210 -19.57 -8.12 0.38
N ALA A 211 -18.56 -8.99 0.53
CA ALA A 211 -17.47 -8.81 1.50
C ALA A 211 -16.69 -7.50 1.27
N TYR A 212 -16.68 -6.96 0.04
CA TYR A 212 -16.05 -5.68 -0.25
C TYR A 212 -16.72 -4.48 0.44
N PHE A 213 -17.99 -4.56 0.82
CA PHE A 213 -18.62 -3.48 1.61
C PHE A 213 -17.97 -3.32 2.99
N PHE A 214 -17.49 -4.40 3.60
CA PHE A 214 -16.70 -4.31 4.84
C PHE A 214 -15.35 -3.63 4.58
N MET A 215 -14.74 -3.87 3.43
CA MET A 215 -13.50 -3.18 3.03
C MET A 215 -13.76 -1.68 2.80
N ALA A 216 -14.91 -1.32 2.22
CA ALA A 216 -15.33 0.08 2.08
C ALA A 216 -15.53 0.75 3.45
N ALA A 217 -16.13 0.06 4.42
CA ALA A 217 -16.28 0.59 5.79
C ALA A 217 -14.91 0.81 6.47
N ILE A 218 -13.96 -0.11 6.30
CA ILE A 218 -12.58 0.07 6.79
C ILE A 218 -11.91 1.27 6.08
N ALA A 219 -12.10 1.43 4.77
CA ALA A 219 -11.59 2.58 4.03
C ALA A 219 -12.22 3.91 4.49
N CYS A 220 -13.51 3.93 4.88
CA CYS A 220 -14.13 5.10 5.52
C CYS A 220 -13.44 5.45 6.85
N ALA A 221 -13.16 4.47 7.69
CA ALA A 221 -12.44 4.70 8.94
C ALA A 221 -11.00 5.21 8.68
N SER A 222 -10.33 4.66 7.66
CA SER A 222 -9.02 5.16 7.22
C SER A 222 -9.10 6.61 6.75
N LEU A 223 -10.12 6.97 5.97
CA LEU A 223 -10.31 8.34 5.49
C LEU A 223 -10.51 9.31 6.67
N LEU A 224 -11.34 8.96 7.64
CA LEU A 224 -11.55 9.79 8.83
C LEU A 224 -10.24 10.00 9.59
N ALA A 225 -9.47 8.94 9.82
CA ALA A 225 -8.16 9.04 10.48
C ALA A 225 -7.19 9.91 9.69
N ALA A 226 -7.14 9.78 8.34
CA ALA A 226 -6.28 10.58 7.48
C ALA A 226 -6.68 12.07 7.45
N LEU A 227 -8.00 12.38 7.48
CA LEU A 227 -8.48 13.76 7.55
C LEU A 227 -8.17 14.41 8.91
N VAL A 228 -8.28 13.66 10.01
CA VAL A 228 -7.87 14.14 11.34
C VAL A 228 -6.35 14.37 11.35
N LEU A 229 -5.56 13.44 10.79
CA LEU A 229 -4.12 13.60 10.64
C LEU A 229 -3.77 14.89 9.87
N ALA A 230 -4.44 15.12 8.73
CA ALA A 230 -4.21 16.31 7.91
C ALA A 230 -4.53 17.64 8.64
N LYS A 231 -5.42 17.62 9.62
CA LYS A 231 -5.73 18.78 10.48
C LYS A 231 -4.76 18.94 11.65
N MET A 232 -4.24 17.85 12.20
CA MET A 232 -3.39 17.87 13.39
C MET A 232 -1.92 18.07 13.05
N TRP A 233 -1.48 17.60 11.88
CA TRP A 233 -0.06 17.70 11.50
C TRP A 233 0.21 18.98 10.71
N ASP A 234 1.11 19.79 11.19
CA ASP A 234 1.51 21.08 10.60
C ASP A 234 2.54 20.95 9.45
N GLY A 235 2.89 19.72 9.05
CA GLY A 235 3.86 19.45 7.99
C GLY A 235 5.33 19.47 8.43
N LYS A 236 5.61 19.58 9.75
CA LYS A 236 6.95 19.67 10.32
C LYS A 236 7.34 18.38 11.06
N HIS A 237 8.59 18.36 11.53
CA HIS A 237 9.06 17.32 12.45
C HIS A 237 8.25 17.33 13.74
N MET A 238 7.93 16.12 14.23
CA MET A 238 7.29 15.94 15.52
C MET A 238 8.28 16.31 16.63
N ASP A 239 7.80 17.05 17.63
CA ASP A 239 8.56 17.27 18.86
C ASP A 239 8.54 15.99 19.68
N LEU A 240 9.72 15.41 19.91
CA LEU A 240 9.91 14.16 20.63
C LEU A 240 10.54 14.39 22.01
N SER A 241 10.56 15.66 22.48
CA SER A 241 11.05 16.01 23.80
C SER A 241 10.19 15.45 24.94
#